data_8cb44138abfcf9b21407f9ecf87d19a5
#
_entry.id   8cb44138abfcf9b21407f9ecf87d19a5
#
_cell.length_a   1.000
_cell.length_b   1.000
_cell.length_c   1.000
_cell.angle_alpha   90.00
_cell.angle_beta   90.00
_cell.angle_gamma   90.00
#
_symmetry.space_group_name_H-M   'P 1'
#
loop_
_entity.id
_entity.type
_entity.pdbx_description
1 polymer ?
#
loop_
_entity_poly.entity_id
_entity_poly.type
_entity_poly.pdbx_seq_one_letter_code
_entity_poly.pdbx_strand_id
1 'polypeptide(L)'
;MNKVLSFLVIIFVLVSCSGNKDKDVVRSYWDNGKLKSELRYKDGKLNGDCFWYFANGKPDMKVHYNMNTMEGEVLRWYENGNLQSKYYIKNDQYDSIFESYDVFGTLVKVEHYKVGVLHGEYKQWYSSGKLFMDGAYKDGMLHGKWTVYYEGGAVGSVATYENGSGLQKGYSPDGTLITEINYKDNVRDGNEIQYNRDGSVREIIVWDSGEFVKTINK
;
A
#
# COMPACT_ATOMS: atom_id res chain seq x y z
N MET A 1 1.30 0.67 14.30
CA MET A 1 2.68 1.24 14.23
C MET A 1 3.55 0.29 13.41
N ASN A 2 3.44 0.39 12.07
CA ASN A 2 4.22 -0.47 11.17
C ASN A 2 5.62 0.12 11.02
N LYS A 3 6.56 -0.49 11.72
CA LYS A 3 7.99 -0.19 11.52
C LYS A 3 8.40 -0.80 10.18
N VAL A 4 8.89 0.03 9.26
CA VAL A 4 9.60 -0.44 8.07
C VAL A 4 10.79 -1.27 8.57
N LEU A 5 10.79 -2.57 8.26
CA LEU A 5 11.83 -3.51 8.69
C LEU A 5 13.12 -3.16 7.95
N SER A 6 14.04 -2.48 8.65
CA SER A 6 15.38 -2.19 8.14
C SER A 6 16.19 -3.48 8.11
N PHE A 7 16.35 -4.09 6.93
CA PHE A 7 17.30 -5.17 6.73
C PHE A 7 18.72 -4.61 6.67
N LEU A 8 19.43 -4.70 7.79
CA LEU A 8 20.87 -4.37 7.85
C LEU A 8 21.64 -5.57 7.29
N VAL A 9 21.99 -5.53 6.01
CA VAL A 9 22.92 -6.50 5.41
C VAL A 9 24.34 -5.99 5.60
N ILE A 10 25.11 -6.63 6.49
CA ILE A 10 26.55 -6.35 6.64
C ILE A 10 27.26 -7.06 5.48
N ILE A 11 27.78 -6.28 4.54
CA ILE A 11 28.59 -6.78 3.42
C ILE A 11 30.07 -6.45 3.70
N PHE A 12 30.93 -7.48 3.71
CA PHE A 12 32.38 -7.29 3.66
C PHE A 12 32.80 -6.78 2.27
N VAL A 13 33.36 -5.58 2.22
CA VAL A 13 33.84 -4.95 0.99
C VAL A 13 35.34 -5.12 0.86
N LEU A 14 35.80 -5.78 -0.23
CA LEU A 14 37.17 -5.68 -0.69
C LEU A 14 37.36 -4.34 -1.41
N VAL A 15 38.16 -3.43 -0.81
CA VAL A 15 38.47 -2.13 -1.38
C VAL A 15 39.58 -2.29 -2.40
N SER A 16 39.31 -2.09 -3.69
CA SER A 16 40.29 -1.86 -4.73
C SER A 16 40.52 -0.36 -4.90
N CYS A 17 41.74 0.12 -4.63
CA CYS A 17 42.12 1.52 -4.79
C CYS A 17 42.45 1.85 -6.24
N SER A 18 41.65 2.66 -6.93
CA SER A 18 42.08 3.47 -8.07
C SER A 18 41.44 4.86 -8.03
N GLY A 19 42.25 5.89 -8.39
CA GLY A 19 42.03 7.27 -8.02
C GLY A 19 40.84 8.00 -8.60
N ASN A 20 40.37 8.92 -7.78
CA ASN A 20 39.66 10.20 -8.04
C ASN A 20 38.34 10.17 -8.83
N LYS A 21 37.27 10.23 -8.13
CA LYS A 21 35.86 10.63 -8.26
C LYS A 21 34.85 9.55 -7.82
N ASP A 22 35.25 8.28 -7.73
CA ASP A 22 34.37 7.17 -7.33
C ASP A 22 34.58 6.67 -5.89
N LYS A 23 35.29 7.40 -5.04
CA LYS A 23 35.57 7.00 -3.64
C LYS A 23 34.30 6.83 -2.81
N ASP A 24 33.22 7.47 -3.26
CA ASP A 24 31.95 7.50 -2.54
C ASP A 24 30.89 6.57 -3.17
N VAL A 25 31.27 5.75 -4.16
CA VAL A 25 30.35 4.79 -4.80
C VAL A 25 30.83 3.35 -4.55
N VAL A 26 29.99 2.59 -3.83
CA VAL A 26 30.23 1.17 -3.55
C VAL A 26 29.35 0.32 -4.45
N ARG A 27 29.96 -0.60 -5.20
CA ARG A 27 29.25 -1.53 -6.09
C ARG A 27 29.40 -2.95 -5.57
N SER A 28 28.33 -3.72 -5.62
CA SER A 28 28.32 -5.15 -5.41
C SER A 28 27.79 -5.87 -6.64
N TYR A 29 28.12 -7.15 -6.78
CA TYR A 29 27.79 -7.94 -7.95
C TYR A 29 27.16 -9.26 -7.54
N TRP A 30 26.32 -9.81 -8.39
CA TRP A 30 25.80 -11.16 -8.32
C TRP A 30 26.87 -12.17 -8.74
N ASP A 31 26.72 -13.44 -8.39
CA ASP A 31 27.65 -14.51 -8.78
C ASP A 31 27.83 -14.63 -10.31
N ASN A 32 26.82 -14.18 -11.08
CA ASN A 32 26.89 -14.14 -12.55
C ASN A 32 27.62 -12.91 -13.11
N GLY A 33 28.26 -12.11 -12.27
CA GLY A 33 29.03 -10.91 -12.62
C GLY A 33 28.19 -9.65 -12.92
N LYS A 34 26.87 -9.73 -12.91
CA LYS A 34 26.02 -8.54 -13.10
C LYS A 34 25.94 -7.68 -11.84
N LEU A 35 25.77 -6.38 -12.04
CA LEU A 35 25.63 -5.41 -10.95
C LEU A 35 24.43 -5.79 -10.05
N LYS A 36 24.65 -5.84 -8.74
CA LYS A 36 23.65 -6.11 -7.71
C LYS A 36 23.22 -4.83 -7.02
N SER A 37 24.16 -3.94 -6.70
CA SER A 37 23.85 -2.63 -6.13
C SER A 37 24.90 -1.59 -6.50
N GLU A 38 24.46 -0.34 -6.56
CA GLU A 38 25.30 0.86 -6.61
C GLU A 38 24.84 1.81 -5.50
N LEU A 39 25.67 1.98 -4.48
CA LEU A 39 25.37 2.76 -3.29
C LEU A 39 26.29 3.96 -3.24
N ARG A 40 25.73 5.14 -3.03
CA ARG A 40 26.48 6.39 -2.90
C ARG A 40 26.64 6.79 -1.45
N TYR A 41 27.87 7.18 -1.10
CA TYR A 41 28.23 7.58 0.26
C TYR A 41 28.83 8.99 0.26
N LYS A 42 28.61 9.68 1.37
CA LYS A 42 29.30 10.91 1.74
C LYS A 42 29.63 10.83 3.23
N ASP A 43 30.89 11.04 3.60
CA ASP A 43 31.36 10.96 5.00
C ASP A 43 30.93 9.65 5.71
N GLY A 44 30.99 8.49 4.99
CA GLY A 44 30.63 7.18 5.49
C GLY A 44 29.12 6.92 5.64
N LYS A 45 28.26 7.85 5.19
CA LYS A 45 26.80 7.74 5.22
C LYS A 45 26.24 7.64 3.81
N LEU A 46 25.15 6.88 3.64
CA LEU A 46 24.43 6.85 2.36
C LEU A 46 23.94 8.25 2.02
N ASN A 47 24.27 8.71 0.80
CA ASN A 47 23.93 10.06 0.34
C ASN A 47 23.85 10.13 -1.18
N GLY A 48 22.70 10.50 -1.71
CA GLY A 48 22.41 10.50 -3.15
C GLY A 48 21.60 9.27 -3.58
N ASP A 49 21.46 9.09 -4.90
CA ASP A 49 20.69 8.00 -5.48
C ASP A 49 21.42 6.66 -5.33
N CYS A 50 20.75 5.69 -4.71
CA CYS A 50 21.19 4.31 -4.55
C CYS A 50 20.30 3.40 -5.37
N PHE A 51 20.92 2.40 -6.02
CA PHE A 51 20.25 1.49 -6.94
C PHE A 51 20.52 0.04 -6.56
N TRP A 52 19.50 -0.79 -6.73
CA TRP A 52 19.59 -2.25 -6.65
C TRP A 52 19.07 -2.87 -7.95
N TYR A 53 19.59 -4.04 -8.28
CA TYR A 53 19.30 -4.73 -9.53
C TYR A 53 19.04 -6.22 -9.28
N PHE A 54 18.15 -6.78 -10.04
CA PHE A 54 17.93 -8.23 -10.10
C PHE A 54 19.15 -8.95 -10.76
N ALA A 55 19.25 -10.26 -10.54
CA ALA A 55 20.29 -11.09 -11.15
C ALA A 55 20.24 -11.13 -12.69
N ASN A 56 19.08 -10.81 -13.30
CA ASN A 56 18.94 -10.63 -14.74
C ASN A 56 19.52 -9.29 -15.24
N GLY A 57 19.89 -8.37 -14.33
CA GLY A 57 20.47 -7.04 -14.61
C GLY A 57 19.44 -5.92 -14.76
N LYS A 58 18.15 -6.21 -14.64
CA LYS A 58 17.10 -5.15 -14.62
C LYS A 58 17.06 -4.47 -13.25
N PRO A 59 16.60 -3.20 -13.18
CA PRO A 59 16.39 -2.51 -11.91
C PRO A 59 15.45 -3.29 -11.00
N ASP A 60 15.72 -3.28 -9.69
CA ASP A 60 14.86 -3.75 -8.60
C ASP A 60 14.34 -2.55 -7.81
N MET A 61 15.26 -1.65 -7.38
CA MET A 61 14.89 -0.51 -6.54
C MET A 61 15.80 0.69 -6.79
N LYS A 62 15.21 1.89 -6.73
CA LYS A 62 15.91 3.17 -6.63
C LYS A 62 15.42 3.90 -5.40
N VAL A 63 16.36 4.40 -4.59
CA VAL A 63 16.09 5.21 -3.39
C VAL A 63 17.07 6.37 -3.34
N HIS A 64 16.59 7.56 -2.97
CA HIS A 64 17.46 8.67 -2.62
C HIS A 64 17.69 8.71 -1.12
N TYR A 65 18.96 8.89 -0.71
CA TYR A 65 19.36 9.07 0.69
C TYR A 65 19.97 10.44 0.91
N ASN A 66 19.66 11.03 2.05
CA ASN A 66 20.32 12.21 2.60
C ASN A 66 20.91 11.81 3.96
N MET A 67 22.22 11.59 4.01
CA MET A 67 22.98 11.24 5.22
C MET A 67 22.36 10.07 6.03
N ASN A 68 22.08 8.95 5.38
CA ASN A 68 21.39 7.73 5.84
C ASN A 68 19.88 7.82 6.04
N THR A 69 19.25 8.97 5.81
CA THR A 69 17.80 9.15 5.86
C THR A 69 17.23 9.01 4.46
N MET A 70 16.21 8.18 4.27
CA MET A 70 15.50 8.08 3.00
C MET A 70 14.68 9.35 2.76
N GLU A 71 14.80 9.91 1.55
CA GLU A 71 14.10 11.13 1.16
C GLU A 71 13.77 11.13 -0.34
N GLY A 72 12.60 11.66 -0.71
CA GLY A 72 12.20 11.79 -2.10
C GLY A 72 11.51 10.58 -2.68
N GLU A 73 11.57 10.45 -4.01
CA GLU A 73 10.90 9.39 -4.77
C GLU A 73 11.62 8.06 -4.60
N VAL A 74 10.86 7.01 -4.31
CA VAL A 74 11.30 5.61 -4.34
C VAL A 74 10.58 4.88 -5.46
N LEU A 75 11.35 4.15 -6.27
CA LEU A 75 10.84 3.31 -7.35
C LEU A 75 11.22 1.86 -7.09
N ARG A 76 10.28 0.96 -7.29
CA ARG A 76 10.52 -0.49 -7.27
C ARG A 76 9.98 -1.13 -8.55
N TRP A 77 10.66 -2.14 -9.01
CA TRP A 77 10.29 -2.87 -10.22
C TRP A 77 10.11 -4.35 -9.95
N TYR A 78 9.32 -5.00 -10.75
CA TYR A 78 9.28 -6.45 -10.88
C TYR A 78 10.49 -6.95 -11.68
N GLU A 79 10.83 -8.22 -11.54
CA GLU A 79 11.94 -8.84 -12.28
C GLU A 79 11.75 -8.81 -13.81
N ASN A 80 10.50 -8.72 -14.30
CA ASN A 80 10.21 -8.51 -15.71
C ASN A 80 10.53 -7.09 -16.21
N GLY A 81 10.80 -6.14 -15.30
CA GLY A 81 11.16 -4.75 -15.56
C GLY A 81 9.99 -3.76 -15.52
N ASN A 82 8.76 -4.22 -15.30
CA ASN A 82 7.63 -3.34 -15.10
C ASN A 82 7.69 -2.70 -13.71
N LEU A 83 7.21 -1.47 -13.59
CA LEU A 83 7.13 -0.77 -12.31
C LEU A 83 6.18 -1.54 -11.36
N GLN A 84 6.62 -1.78 -10.13
CA GLN A 84 5.84 -2.42 -9.07
C GLN A 84 5.21 -1.39 -8.16
N SER A 85 6.01 -0.37 -7.76
CA SER A 85 5.50 0.73 -6.95
C SER A 85 6.33 1.99 -7.14
N LYS A 86 5.66 3.12 -6.95
CA LYS A 86 6.25 4.45 -6.89
C LYS A 86 5.66 5.18 -5.69
N TYR A 87 6.53 5.72 -4.85
CA TYR A 87 6.08 6.42 -3.65
C TYR A 87 7.10 7.45 -3.19
N TYR A 88 6.69 8.31 -2.28
CA TYR A 88 7.53 9.34 -1.72
C TYR A 88 7.80 9.09 -0.24
N ILE A 89 9.04 9.28 0.15
CA ILE A 89 9.52 9.19 1.53
C ILE A 89 10.03 10.55 1.97
N LYS A 90 9.71 10.93 3.20
CA LYS A 90 10.26 12.09 3.89
C LYS A 90 10.63 11.71 5.31
N ASN A 91 11.90 11.87 5.67
CA ASN A 91 12.42 11.46 6.98
C ASN A 91 12.06 10.00 7.32
N ASP A 92 12.36 9.06 6.41
CA ASP A 92 12.08 7.62 6.54
C ASP A 92 10.59 7.24 6.69
N GLN A 93 9.66 8.15 6.39
CA GLN A 93 8.23 7.92 6.48
C GLN A 93 7.55 8.15 5.12
N TYR A 94 6.51 7.36 4.82
CA TYR A 94 5.68 7.63 3.65
C TYR A 94 5.08 9.02 3.73
N ASP A 95 5.18 9.78 2.63
CA ASP A 95 4.61 11.12 2.50
C ASP A 95 4.06 11.32 1.09
N SER A 96 2.91 12.01 0.97
CA SER A 96 2.25 12.22 -0.32
C SER A 96 1.67 10.92 -0.92
N ILE A 97 1.92 10.62 -2.20
CA ILE A 97 1.26 9.56 -2.97
C ILE A 97 2.06 8.25 -2.93
N PHE A 98 1.34 7.12 -2.88
CA PHE A 98 1.85 5.77 -3.08
C PHE A 98 1.05 5.10 -4.19
N GLU A 99 1.71 4.74 -5.29
CA GLU A 99 1.15 4.03 -6.43
C GLU A 99 1.64 2.59 -6.44
N SER A 100 0.73 1.64 -6.64
CA SER A 100 1.04 0.22 -6.83
C SER A 100 0.58 -0.25 -8.19
N TYR A 101 1.40 -1.07 -8.83
CA TYR A 101 1.13 -1.63 -10.16
C TYR A 101 1.18 -3.16 -10.08
N ASP A 102 0.43 -3.83 -10.94
CA ASP A 102 0.53 -5.28 -11.10
C ASP A 102 1.75 -5.68 -11.94
N VAL A 103 2.00 -6.98 -12.06
CA VAL A 103 3.14 -7.52 -12.83
C VAL A 103 3.08 -7.18 -14.33
N PHE A 104 1.92 -6.79 -14.84
CA PHE A 104 1.70 -6.37 -16.24
C PHE A 104 1.90 -4.87 -16.44
N GLY A 105 2.06 -4.09 -15.36
CA GLY A 105 2.26 -2.65 -15.36
C GLY A 105 0.95 -1.84 -15.27
N THR A 106 -0.16 -2.49 -14.94
CA THR A 106 -1.44 -1.82 -14.70
C THR A 106 -1.44 -1.19 -13.32
N LEU A 107 -1.83 0.08 -13.20
CA LEU A 107 -2.06 0.74 -11.92
C LEU A 107 -3.23 0.06 -11.20
N VAL A 108 -2.97 -0.48 -10.01
CA VAL A 108 -3.99 -1.23 -9.23
C VAL A 108 -4.34 -0.57 -7.91
N LYS A 109 -3.50 0.35 -7.40
CA LYS A 109 -3.82 1.05 -6.15
C LYS A 109 -3.12 2.41 -6.08
N VAL A 110 -3.85 3.40 -5.54
CA VAL A 110 -3.33 4.71 -5.13
C VAL A 110 -3.73 4.96 -3.69
N GLU A 111 -2.76 5.31 -2.88
CA GLU A 111 -2.90 5.69 -1.48
C GLU A 111 -2.23 7.04 -1.26
N HIS A 112 -2.76 7.82 -0.31
CA HIS A 112 -2.12 9.06 0.12
C HIS A 112 -1.69 8.94 1.57
N TYR A 113 -0.50 9.45 1.86
CA TYR A 113 0.11 9.41 3.19
C TYR A 113 0.51 10.81 3.65
N LYS A 114 0.47 11.01 4.93
CA LYS A 114 1.01 12.18 5.62
C LYS A 114 1.76 11.71 6.85
N VAL A 115 3.08 11.91 6.88
CA VAL A 115 3.94 11.52 8.00
C VAL A 115 3.72 10.04 8.40
N GLY A 116 3.79 9.13 7.41
CA GLY A 116 3.65 7.68 7.60
C GLY A 116 2.23 7.16 7.85
N VAL A 117 1.21 8.04 7.87
CA VAL A 117 -0.18 7.67 8.15
C VAL A 117 -1.04 7.89 6.91
N LEU A 118 -1.96 6.98 6.61
CA LEU A 118 -2.95 7.14 5.53
C LEU A 118 -3.76 8.43 5.74
N HIS A 119 -3.74 9.32 4.74
CA HIS A 119 -4.44 10.59 4.80
C HIS A 119 -4.70 11.13 3.39
N GLY A 120 -5.95 11.23 2.98
CA GLY A 120 -6.35 11.65 1.64
C GLY A 120 -7.03 10.56 0.85
N GLU A 121 -7.07 10.68 -0.47
CA GLU A 121 -7.75 9.75 -1.36
C GLU A 121 -7.14 8.35 -1.31
N TYR A 122 -8.02 7.35 -1.48
CA TYR A 122 -7.71 5.95 -1.68
C TYR A 122 -8.47 5.44 -2.89
N LYS A 123 -7.76 4.83 -3.84
CA LYS A 123 -8.38 4.17 -5.00
C LYS A 123 -7.73 2.82 -5.27
N GLN A 124 -8.54 1.87 -5.64
CA GLN A 124 -8.09 0.54 -6.07
C GLN A 124 -8.84 0.11 -7.32
N TRP A 125 -8.13 -0.58 -8.21
CA TRP A 125 -8.67 -1.08 -9.47
C TRP A 125 -8.50 -2.59 -9.57
N TYR A 126 -9.37 -3.22 -10.31
CA TYR A 126 -9.18 -4.57 -10.83
C TYR A 126 -8.03 -4.58 -11.83
N SER A 127 -7.43 -5.76 -12.08
CA SER A 127 -6.41 -5.93 -13.14
C SER A 127 -6.94 -5.60 -14.54
N SER A 128 -8.26 -5.58 -14.73
CA SER A 128 -8.91 -5.10 -15.95
C SER A 128 -8.89 -3.57 -16.11
N GLY A 129 -8.37 -2.83 -15.13
CA GLY A 129 -8.34 -1.36 -15.10
C GLY A 129 -9.65 -0.72 -14.64
N LYS A 130 -10.70 -1.49 -14.34
CA LYS A 130 -11.96 -0.97 -13.82
C LYS A 130 -11.82 -0.64 -12.33
N LEU A 131 -12.49 0.43 -11.90
CA LEU A 131 -12.48 0.83 -10.49
C LEU A 131 -13.12 -0.26 -9.62
N PHE A 132 -12.39 -0.70 -8.59
CA PHE A 132 -12.86 -1.63 -7.57
C PHE A 132 -13.36 -0.90 -6.34
N MET A 133 -12.59 0.08 -5.85
CA MET A 133 -12.90 0.79 -4.61
C MET A 133 -12.39 2.22 -4.68
N ASP A 134 -13.17 3.16 -4.16
CA ASP A 134 -12.75 4.53 -3.90
C ASP A 134 -13.23 5.00 -2.53
N GLY A 135 -12.45 5.87 -1.92
CA GLY A 135 -12.72 6.43 -0.60
C GLY A 135 -11.62 7.39 -0.17
N ALA A 136 -11.60 7.70 1.10
CA ALA A 136 -10.57 8.54 1.70
C ALA A 136 -10.27 8.13 3.14
N TYR A 137 -9.04 8.43 3.56
CA TYR A 137 -8.60 8.34 4.95
C TYR A 137 -8.32 9.72 5.52
N LYS A 138 -8.51 9.87 6.81
CA LYS A 138 -8.08 11.02 7.60
C LYS A 138 -7.39 10.51 8.85
N ASP A 139 -6.10 10.80 8.96
CA ASP A 139 -5.27 10.40 10.11
C ASP A 139 -5.37 8.90 10.44
N GLY A 140 -5.34 8.04 9.39
CA GLY A 140 -5.44 6.59 9.48
C GLY A 140 -6.85 6.02 9.63
N MET A 141 -7.86 6.88 9.72
CA MET A 141 -9.25 6.49 9.91
C MET A 141 -10.02 6.60 8.59
N LEU A 142 -10.92 5.63 8.31
CA LEU A 142 -11.89 5.73 7.22
C LEU A 142 -12.67 7.03 7.35
N HIS A 143 -12.75 7.81 6.27
CA HIS A 143 -13.41 9.11 6.29
C HIS A 143 -14.11 9.41 4.96
N GLY A 144 -15.24 10.13 5.03
CA GLY A 144 -16.01 10.49 3.85
C GLY A 144 -16.74 9.29 3.22
N LYS A 145 -17.12 9.45 1.95
CA LYS A 145 -17.83 8.43 1.20
C LYS A 145 -16.85 7.35 0.74
N TRP A 146 -17.24 6.08 0.93
CA TRP A 146 -16.57 4.90 0.40
C TRP A 146 -17.53 4.15 -0.51
N THR A 147 -17.01 3.70 -1.65
CA THR A 147 -17.78 2.89 -2.61
C THR A 147 -16.93 1.73 -3.08
N VAL A 148 -17.52 0.54 -3.09
CA VAL A 148 -16.94 -0.67 -3.68
C VAL A 148 -17.79 -1.06 -4.88
N TYR A 149 -17.13 -1.43 -5.97
CA TYR A 149 -17.79 -1.79 -7.21
C TYR A 149 -17.51 -3.26 -7.56
N TYR A 150 -18.48 -3.92 -8.12
CA TYR A 150 -18.24 -5.16 -8.86
C TYR A 150 -17.49 -4.86 -10.16
N GLU A 151 -16.78 -5.83 -10.69
CA GLU A 151 -16.03 -5.65 -11.96
C GLU A 151 -16.96 -5.31 -13.15
N GLY A 152 -18.24 -5.70 -13.07
CA GLY A 152 -19.29 -5.28 -14.00
C GLY A 152 -19.70 -3.81 -13.91
N GLY A 153 -19.21 -3.06 -12.91
CA GLY A 153 -19.50 -1.64 -12.67
C GLY A 153 -20.69 -1.39 -11.73
N ALA A 154 -21.45 -2.41 -11.36
CA ALA A 154 -22.50 -2.28 -10.35
C ALA A 154 -21.90 -1.96 -8.98
N VAL A 155 -22.62 -1.17 -8.18
CA VAL A 155 -22.20 -0.86 -6.81
C VAL A 155 -22.35 -2.10 -5.93
N GLY A 156 -21.26 -2.53 -5.30
CA GLY A 156 -21.24 -3.66 -4.37
C GLY A 156 -21.43 -3.20 -2.92
N SER A 157 -20.87 -2.03 -2.53
CA SER A 157 -21.18 -1.43 -1.24
C SER A 157 -20.98 0.08 -1.24
N VAL A 158 -21.67 0.76 -0.34
CA VAL A 158 -21.46 2.17 -0.01
C VAL A 158 -21.44 2.36 1.48
N ALA A 159 -20.64 3.32 1.93
CA ALA A 159 -20.62 3.80 3.30
C ALA A 159 -20.31 5.29 3.32
N THR A 160 -20.65 5.96 4.41
CA THR A 160 -20.11 7.25 4.77
C THR A 160 -19.53 7.11 6.17
N TYR A 161 -18.22 7.37 6.28
CA TYR A 161 -17.51 7.26 7.54
C TYR A 161 -17.12 8.64 8.06
N GLU A 162 -17.18 8.80 9.36
CA GLU A 162 -16.57 9.89 10.08
C GLU A 162 -15.62 9.34 11.13
N ASN A 163 -14.32 9.57 10.92
CA ASN A 163 -13.24 9.09 11.79
C ASN A 163 -13.40 7.59 12.14
N GLY A 164 -13.52 6.75 11.11
CA GLY A 164 -13.61 5.31 11.23
C GLY A 164 -14.96 4.73 11.62
N SER A 165 -15.96 5.60 11.87
CA SER A 165 -17.29 5.18 12.31
C SER A 165 -18.35 5.45 11.25
N GLY A 166 -19.27 4.51 11.03
CA GLY A 166 -20.31 4.66 10.02
C GLY A 166 -21.06 3.38 9.74
N LEU A 167 -22.04 3.47 8.84
CA LEU A 167 -22.84 2.33 8.37
C LEU A 167 -22.47 2.01 6.92
N GLN A 168 -22.02 0.79 6.68
CA GLN A 168 -21.81 0.26 5.35
C GLN A 168 -23.04 -0.53 4.90
N LYS A 169 -23.51 -0.27 3.69
CA LYS A 169 -24.56 -1.01 3.02
C LYS A 169 -23.98 -1.81 1.85
N GLY A 170 -24.21 -3.12 1.84
CA GLY A 170 -23.79 -4.02 0.79
C GLY A 170 -24.95 -4.42 -0.11
N TYR A 171 -24.67 -4.51 -1.41
CA TYR A 171 -25.65 -4.81 -2.45
C TYR A 171 -25.19 -5.98 -3.31
N SER A 172 -26.12 -6.78 -3.78
CA SER A 172 -25.88 -7.74 -4.88
C SER A 172 -25.73 -7.01 -6.22
N PRO A 173 -25.21 -7.67 -7.28
CA PRO A 173 -25.00 -7.04 -8.59
C PRO A 173 -26.26 -6.45 -9.24
N ASP A 174 -27.45 -6.94 -8.87
CA ASP A 174 -28.74 -6.41 -9.32
C ASP A 174 -29.27 -5.21 -8.49
N GLY A 175 -28.46 -4.76 -7.50
CA GLY A 175 -28.77 -3.61 -6.64
C GLY A 175 -29.63 -3.93 -5.42
N THR A 176 -29.94 -5.22 -5.16
CA THR A 176 -30.67 -5.61 -3.95
C THR A 176 -29.80 -5.45 -2.71
N LEU A 177 -30.31 -4.83 -1.66
CA LEU A 177 -29.63 -4.71 -0.36
C LEU A 177 -29.49 -6.10 0.26
N ILE A 178 -28.27 -6.50 0.60
CA ILE A 178 -27.97 -7.81 1.19
C ILE A 178 -27.34 -7.74 2.58
N THR A 179 -26.73 -6.60 2.94
CA THR A 179 -26.13 -6.44 4.28
C THR A 179 -26.04 -4.98 4.70
N GLU A 180 -26.12 -4.76 6.01
CA GLU A 180 -25.76 -3.49 6.68
C GLU A 180 -24.79 -3.83 7.81
N ILE A 181 -23.67 -3.10 7.89
CA ILE A 181 -22.60 -3.35 8.87
C ILE A 181 -22.26 -2.04 9.57
N ASN A 182 -22.32 -2.03 10.88
CA ASN A 182 -21.84 -0.92 11.70
C ASN A 182 -20.33 -1.00 11.92
N TYR A 183 -19.68 0.14 11.79
CA TYR A 183 -18.25 0.33 12.05
C TYR A 183 -18.03 1.39 13.11
N LYS A 184 -17.02 1.18 13.94
CA LYS A 184 -16.48 2.14 14.89
C LYS A 184 -14.97 1.98 14.94
N ASP A 185 -14.23 3.09 14.88
CA ASP A 185 -12.75 3.09 14.91
C ASP A 185 -12.11 2.14 13.89
N ASN A 186 -12.64 2.09 12.64
CA ASN A 186 -12.25 1.22 11.52
C ASN A 186 -12.57 -0.27 11.69
N VAL A 187 -13.20 -0.70 12.76
CA VAL A 187 -13.55 -2.11 12.98
C VAL A 187 -15.07 -2.30 13.03
N ARG A 188 -15.54 -3.52 12.78
CA ARG A 188 -16.97 -3.85 12.96
C ARG A 188 -17.32 -3.71 14.43
N ASP A 189 -18.39 -2.96 14.72
CA ASP A 189 -18.88 -2.73 16.08
C ASP A 189 -20.40 -2.57 16.05
N GLY A 190 -21.13 -3.35 16.86
CA GLY A 190 -22.58 -3.43 16.85
C GLY A 190 -23.11 -4.51 15.90
N ASN A 191 -24.20 -4.24 15.21
CA ASN A 191 -24.90 -5.22 14.39
C ASN A 191 -24.38 -5.23 12.95
N GLU A 192 -24.19 -6.44 12.41
CA GLU A 192 -24.19 -6.73 10.99
C GLU A 192 -25.50 -7.45 10.67
N ILE A 193 -26.35 -6.84 9.85
CA ILE A 193 -27.65 -7.37 9.47
C ILE A 193 -27.54 -7.96 8.06
N GLN A 194 -27.93 -9.22 7.91
CA GLN A 194 -27.99 -9.87 6.61
C GLN A 194 -29.45 -10.05 6.19
N TYR A 195 -29.74 -9.76 4.93
CA TYR A 195 -31.08 -9.74 4.37
C TYR A 195 -31.30 -10.88 3.37
N ASN A 196 -32.51 -11.38 3.31
CA ASN A 196 -33.03 -12.18 2.23
C ASN A 196 -33.33 -11.28 1.01
N ARG A 197 -33.53 -11.88 -0.17
CA ARG A 197 -33.82 -11.14 -1.39
C ARG A 197 -35.15 -10.35 -1.34
N ASP A 198 -36.08 -10.78 -0.51
CA ASP A 198 -37.37 -10.10 -0.29
C ASP A 198 -37.27 -8.94 0.72
N GLY A 199 -36.07 -8.66 1.25
CA GLY A 199 -35.81 -7.60 2.20
C GLY A 199 -36.06 -7.98 3.67
N SER A 200 -36.51 -9.21 3.95
CA SER A 200 -36.64 -9.71 5.31
C SER A 200 -35.24 -9.97 5.93
N VAL A 201 -35.11 -9.79 7.24
CA VAL A 201 -33.86 -10.07 7.95
C VAL A 201 -33.67 -11.59 8.01
N ARG A 202 -32.50 -12.05 7.52
CA ARG A 202 -32.09 -13.45 7.60
C ARG A 202 -31.44 -13.76 8.94
N GLU A 203 -30.46 -12.94 9.30
CA GLU A 203 -29.71 -13.08 10.55
C GLU A 203 -29.09 -11.76 10.97
N ILE A 204 -28.73 -11.66 12.25
CA ILE A 204 -27.97 -10.55 12.82
C ILE A 204 -26.73 -11.11 13.48
N ILE A 205 -25.57 -10.65 13.05
CA ILE A 205 -24.28 -10.96 13.65
C ILE A 205 -23.90 -9.77 14.54
N VAL A 206 -23.54 -10.04 15.79
CA VAL A 206 -23.16 -9.00 16.75
C VAL A 206 -21.65 -8.97 16.88
N TRP A 207 -21.08 -7.79 16.74
CA TRP A 207 -19.65 -7.50 16.88
C TRP A 207 -19.40 -6.55 18.04
N ASP A 208 -18.28 -6.73 18.73
CA ASP A 208 -17.77 -5.80 19.74
C ASP A 208 -16.28 -5.54 19.44
N SER A 209 -15.95 -4.30 19.08
CA SER A 209 -14.57 -3.88 18.83
C SER A 209 -13.80 -4.81 17.85
N GLY A 210 -14.48 -5.31 16.82
CA GLY A 210 -13.95 -6.23 15.80
C GLY A 210 -14.04 -7.72 16.15
N GLU A 211 -14.44 -8.05 17.35
CA GLU A 211 -14.59 -9.44 17.82
C GLU A 211 -16.04 -9.93 17.61
N PHE A 212 -16.15 -11.16 17.10
CA PHE A 212 -17.46 -11.83 16.97
C PHE A 212 -18.05 -12.15 18.34
N VAL A 213 -19.29 -11.74 18.59
CA VAL A 213 -19.98 -12.02 19.87
C VAL A 213 -21.00 -13.16 19.72
N LYS A 214 -21.94 -13.03 18.77
CA LYS A 214 -23.02 -14.02 18.56
C LYS A 214 -23.73 -13.80 17.23
N THR A 215 -24.47 -14.83 16.82
CA THR A 215 -25.46 -14.74 15.73
C THR A 215 -26.88 -14.92 16.27
N ILE A 216 -27.82 -14.13 15.77
CA ILE A 216 -29.24 -14.21 16.07
C ILE A 216 -29.96 -14.51 14.73
N ASN A 217 -30.51 -15.71 14.61
CA ASN A 217 -31.33 -16.12 13.46
C ASN A 217 -32.75 -15.55 13.61
N LYS A 218 -33.37 -15.15 12.51
CA LYS A 218 -34.72 -14.58 12.43
C LYS A 218 -35.66 -15.50 11.66
#